data_81f5b2baa2b8a0b84064105b79938488
#
_entry.id   81f5b2baa2b8a0b84064105b79938488
#
_cell.length_a   1.000
_cell.length_b   1.000
_cell.length_c   1.000
_cell.angle_alpha   90.00
_cell.angle_beta   90.00
_cell.angle_gamma   90.00
#
_symmetry.space_group_name_H-M   'P 1'
#
loop_
_entity.id
_entity.type
_entity.pdbx_description
1 polymer ?
#
loop_
_entity_poly.entity_id
_entity_poly.type
_entity_poly.pdbx_seq_one_letter_code
_entity_poly.pdbx_strand_id
1 'polypeptide(L)'
;MQDKIIKFLAYNKTVSIVCAKTTNLVEETRKIHDLSPVATAAFGRLITISAIMASNMKNKEDKLTIQIKGNGPIQTMLVTANNIPELKGYVANPYVDIPLNEFGKLDVGGAVGNEGYINVIKDIGLKDPYVGISPLTSGEIADDFTNYFAKSEQTNSAVALGVLVNKDGVKASGGYMITPMPDATDEEIFKIEQSIFKAGAISKMLDEKLTLEEIAKKVTGDDNVEVVEDDIIPVYKCNCSKETMEKGLLALGKNELEDIIKKDGKAELVCHFCNKRYEFSKEELEKIANNLNK
;
A
#
# COMPACT_ATOMS: atom_id res chain seq x y z
N MET A 1 5.99 12.32 -15.76
CA MET A 1 5.20 13.12 -14.77
C MET A 1 5.52 12.56 -13.39
N GLN A 2 5.68 13.42 -12.38
CA GLN A 2 5.92 13.04 -10.98
C GLN A 2 4.67 12.39 -10.37
N ASP A 3 4.86 11.48 -9.40
CA ASP A 3 3.77 10.96 -8.60
C ASP A 3 3.21 12.04 -7.68
N LYS A 4 1.90 12.00 -7.44
CA LYS A 4 1.20 13.01 -6.69
C LYS A 4 -0.11 12.47 -6.12
N ILE A 5 -0.50 12.99 -4.96
CA ILE A 5 -1.84 12.80 -4.40
C ILE A 5 -2.49 14.17 -4.34
N ILE A 6 -3.73 14.26 -4.78
CA ILE A 6 -4.53 15.50 -4.71
C ILE A 6 -5.86 15.17 -4.04
N LYS A 7 -6.23 16.05 -3.11
CA LYS A 7 -7.53 15.99 -2.43
C LYS A 7 -8.47 17.02 -3.03
N PHE A 8 -9.69 16.59 -3.30
CA PHE A 8 -10.73 17.44 -3.88
C PHE A 8 -12.01 17.36 -3.04
N LEU A 9 -12.84 18.37 -3.20
CA LEU A 9 -14.24 18.37 -2.81
C LEU A 9 -15.11 18.57 -4.04
N ALA A 10 -16.22 17.87 -4.12
CA ALA A 10 -17.24 17.98 -5.16
C ALA A 10 -18.61 18.24 -4.55
N TYR A 11 -19.59 18.58 -5.39
CA TYR A 11 -20.99 18.78 -5.02
C TYR A 11 -21.15 19.74 -3.83
N ASN A 12 -20.60 20.96 -3.96
CA ASN A 12 -20.61 21.95 -2.89
C ASN A 12 -20.05 21.44 -1.54
N LYS A 13 -19.02 20.58 -1.61
CA LYS A 13 -18.29 20.02 -0.45
C LYS A 13 -19.00 18.89 0.28
N THR A 14 -20.02 18.28 -0.30
CA THR A 14 -20.68 17.10 0.27
C THR A 14 -19.98 15.79 -0.08
N VAL A 15 -18.99 15.81 -1.01
CA VAL A 15 -18.23 14.64 -1.42
C VAL A 15 -16.73 14.91 -1.38
N SER A 16 -15.98 14.09 -0.67
CA SER A 16 -14.52 14.11 -0.64
C SER A 16 -13.95 13.12 -1.65
N ILE A 17 -12.93 13.54 -2.40
CA ILE A 17 -12.22 12.70 -3.35
C ILE A 17 -10.72 12.81 -3.08
N VAL A 18 -10.04 11.68 -2.99
CA VAL A 18 -8.58 11.61 -2.97
C VAL A 18 -8.13 10.84 -4.20
N CYS A 19 -7.42 11.49 -5.10
CA CYS A 19 -6.84 10.88 -6.28
C CYS A 19 -5.33 10.76 -6.15
N ALA A 20 -4.78 9.61 -6.51
CA ALA A 20 -3.34 9.35 -6.44
C ALA A 20 -2.81 8.83 -7.78
N LYS A 21 -1.68 9.35 -8.21
CA LYS A 21 -0.79 8.78 -9.21
C LYS A 21 0.45 8.24 -8.48
N THR A 22 0.77 6.96 -8.69
CA THR A 22 1.81 6.23 -7.97
C THR A 22 2.71 5.42 -8.91
N THR A 23 2.84 5.84 -10.16
CA THR A 23 3.56 5.09 -11.20
C THR A 23 5.03 4.87 -10.85
N ASN A 24 5.75 5.92 -10.43
CA ASN A 24 7.16 5.83 -10.08
C ASN A 24 7.36 5.06 -8.77
N LEU A 25 6.50 5.29 -7.78
CA LEU A 25 6.52 4.59 -6.49
C LEU A 25 6.37 3.08 -6.68
N VAL A 26 5.41 2.65 -7.52
CA VAL A 26 5.17 1.22 -7.77
C VAL A 26 6.30 0.62 -8.60
N GLU A 27 6.86 1.35 -9.58
CA GLU A 27 8.02 0.89 -10.34
C GLU A 27 9.27 0.74 -9.45
N GLU A 28 9.51 1.67 -8.52
CA GLU A 28 10.58 1.58 -7.54
C GLU A 28 10.41 0.34 -6.65
N THR A 29 9.19 0.12 -6.15
CA THR A 29 8.84 -1.04 -5.34
C THR A 29 9.05 -2.35 -6.11
N ARG A 30 8.63 -2.39 -7.39
CA ARG A 30 8.83 -3.54 -8.26
C ARG A 30 10.31 -3.90 -8.39
N LYS A 31 11.17 -2.91 -8.58
CA LYS A 31 12.62 -3.10 -8.70
C LYS A 31 13.26 -3.55 -7.40
N ILE A 32 12.88 -2.95 -6.27
CA ILE A 32 13.42 -3.31 -4.95
C ILE A 32 13.16 -4.79 -4.62
N HIS A 33 11.95 -5.26 -4.93
CA HIS A 33 11.49 -6.61 -4.55
C HIS A 33 11.52 -7.62 -5.70
N ASP A 34 11.96 -7.21 -6.90
CA ASP A 34 11.97 -8.03 -8.12
C ASP A 34 10.62 -8.70 -8.37
N LEU A 35 9.54 -7.90 -8.33
CA LEU A 35 8.17 -8.41 -8.39
C LEU A 35 7.81 -8.90 -9.79
N SER A 36 7.19 -10.08 -9.87
CA SER A 36 6.49 -10.55 -11.07
C SER A 36 5.36 -9.59 -11.48
N PRO A 37 4.86 -9.65 -12.71
CA PRO A 37 3.80 -8.72 -13.17
C PRO A 37 2.55 -8.76 -12.28
N VAL A 38 2.05 -9.94 -11.90
CA VAL A 38 0.85 -10.04 -11.06
C VAL A 38 1.11 -9.60 -9.62
N ALA A 39 2.29 -9.91 -9.06
CA ALA A 39 2.70 -9.42 -7.75
C ALA A 39 2.86 -7.88 -7.76
N THR A 40 3.39 -7.31 -8.85
CA THR A 40 3.46 -5.86 -9.06
C THR A 40 2.08 -5.23 -9.09
N ALA A 41 1.13 -5.84 -9.78
CA ALA A 41 -0.25 -5.34 -9.85
C ALA A 41 -0.93 -5.39 -8.47
N ALA A 42 -0.81 -6.49 -7.75
CA ALA A 42 -1.38 -6.65 -6.41
C ALA A 42 -0.75 -5.68 -5.40
N PHE A 43 0.57 -5.71 -5.29
CA PHE A 43 1.27 -4.88 -4.31
C PHE A 43 1.21 -3.38 -4.63
N GLY A 44 1.23 -3.02 -5.92
CA GLY A 44 1.05 -1.64 -6.36
C GLY A 44 -0.32 -1.06 -6.00
N ARG A 45 -1.40 -1.87 -6.08
CA ARG A 45 -2.71 -1.47 -5.58
C ARG A 45 -2.69 -1.26 -4.07
N LEU A 46 -2.06 -2.16 -3.30
CA LEU A 46 -1.93 -2.01 -1.85
C LEU A 46 -1.11 -0.77 -1.48
N ILE A 47 0.03 -0.52 -2.12
CA ILE A 47 0.84 0.69 -1.95
C ILE A 47 0.02 1.94 -2.23
N THR A 48 -0.76 1.95 -3.31
CA THR A 48 -1.58 3.10 -3.71
C THR A 48 -2.66 3.42 -2.68
N ILE A 49 -3.43 2.43 -2.23
CA ILE A 49 -4.46 2.69 -1.20
C ILE A 49 -3.82 3.08 0.14
N SER A 50 -2.65 2.50 0.48
CA SER A 50 -1.92 2.90 1.68
C SER A 50 -1.47 4.36 1.63
N ALA A 51 -1.02 4.84 0.46
CA ALA A 51 -0.66 6.24 0.25
C ALA A 51 -1.87 7.18 0.39
N ILE A 52 -3.02 6.81 -0.19
CA ILE A 52 -4.28 7.54 -0.05
C ILE A 52 -4.72 7.61 1.42
N MET A 53 -4.74 6.48 2.12
CA MET A 53 -5.14 6.43 3.54
C MET A 53 -4.17 7.22 4.43
N ALA A 54 -2.87 7.10 4.19
CA ALA A 54 -1.85 7.81 4.94
C ALA A 54 -1.94 9.32 4.76
N SER A 55 -2.23 9.80 3.54
CA SER A 55 -2.43 11.23 3.27
C SER A 55 -3.59 11.86 4.05
N ASN A 56 -4.55 11.06 4.52
CA ASN A 56 -5.68 11.51 5.34
C ASN A 56 -5.38 11.52 6.85
N MET A 57 -4.21 11.08 7.28
CA MET A 57 -3.80 11.16 8.68
C MET A 57 -3.43 12.60 9.03
N LYS A 58 -3.60 13.00 10.30
CA LYS A 58 -3.53 14.41 10.69
C LYS A 58 -2.18 14.82 11.24
N ASN A 59 -1.51 13.93 12.00
CA ASN A 59 -0.30 14.28 12.74
C ASN A 59 0.94 13.62 12.10
N LYS A 60 2.09 14.27 12.18
CA LYS A 60 3.35 13.77 11.65
C LYS A 60 3.79 12.43 12.26
N GLU A 61 3.41 12.19 13.50
CA GLU A 61 3.76 10.97 14.24
C GLU A 61 2.80 9.82 13.96
N ASP A 62 1.66 10.10 13.28
CA ASP A 62 0.69 9.08 12.94
C ASP A 62 1.31 8.03 12.01
N LYS A 63 1.03 6.76 12.28
CA LYS A 63 1.52 5.62 11.49
C LYS A 63 0.38 4.73 11.06
N LEU A 64 0.46 4.29 9.84
CA LEU A 64 -0.46 3.35 9.23
C LEU A 64 0.30 2.04 8.94
N THR A 65 -0.27 0.91 9.33
CA THR A 65 0.19 -0.40 8.89
C THR A 65 -0.99 -1.15 8.29
N ILE A 66 -0.82 -1.64 7.08
CA ILE A 66 -1.83 -2.44 6.39
C ILE A 66 -1.21 -3.79 6.04
N GLN A 67 -1.89 -4.85 6.44
CA GLN A 67 -1.54 -6.22 6.08
C GLN A 67 -2.71 -6.87 5.35
N ILE A 68 -2.43 -7.47 4.21
CA ILE A 68 -3.33 -8.40 3.53
C ILE A 68 -2.74 -9.80 3.67
N LYS A 69 -3.53 -10.73 4.18
CA LYS A 69 -3.19 -12.15 4.21
C LYS A 69 -4.30 -12.93 3.53
N GLY A 70 -3.99 -13.54 2.39
CA GLY A 70 -4.91 -14.34 1.60
C GLY A 70 -4.43 -15.79 1.47
N ASN A 71 -5.30 -16.64 0.92
CA ASN A 71 -4.99 -18.05 0.62
C ASN A 71 -4.38 -18.24 -0.78
N GLY A 72 -4.20 -17.16 -1.55
CA GLY A 72 -3.53 -17.21 -2.86
C GLY A 72 -2.01 -17.31 -2.76
N PRO A 73 -1.33 -17.58 -3.89
CA PRO A 73 0.12 -17.84 -3.92
C PRO A 73 0.98 -16.64 -3.50
N ILE A 74 0.48 -15.42 -3.51
CA ILE A 74 1.20 -14.22 -3.03
C ILE A 74 1.34 -14.21 -1.50
N GLN A 75 0.44 -14.93 -0.79
CA GLN A 75 0.39 -15.09 0.65
C GLN A 75 0.12 -13.78 1.41
N THR A 76 1.17 -13.14 1.90
CA THR A 76 1.07 -11.92 2.71
C THR A 76 1.72 -10.74 2.02
N MET A 77 1.02 -9.61 2.05
CA MET A 77 1.56 -8.30 1.70
C MET A 77 1.42 -7.37 2.91
N LEU A 78 2.44 -6.56 3.16
CA LEU A 78 2.43 -5.59 4.25
C LEU A 78 3.00 -4.26 3.77
N VAL A 79 2.31 -3.17 4.13
CA VAL A 79 2.76 -1.80 3.90
C VAL A 79 2.68 -1.01 5.19
N THR A 80 3.69 -0.22 5.48
CA THR A 80 3.66 0.81 6.52
C THR A 80 3.84 2.18 5.88
N ALA A 81 3.14 3.18 6.40
CA ALA A 81 3.20 4.57 5.94
C ALA A 81 3.07 5.55 7.11
N ASN A 82 3.48 6.80 6.91
CA ASN A 82 3.19 7.93 7.79
C ASN A 82 2.31 8.96 7.07
N ASN A 83 1.90 10.03 7.74
CA ASN A 83 1.04 11.06 7.16
C ASN A 83 1.68 11.90 6.04
N ILE A 84 2.99 12.02 6.02
CA ILE A 84 3.75 12.42 4.83
C ILE A 84 4.00 11.11 4.11
N PRO A 85 3.32 10.75 3.00
CA PRO A 85 3.28 9.36 2.56
C PRO A 85 4.65 8.79 2.19
N GLU A 86 5.48 8.59 3.20
CA GLU A 86 6.70 7.79 3.15
C GLU A 86 6.31 6.34 3.41
N LEU A 87 6.36 5.52 2.38
CA LEU A 87 5.89 4.14 2.42
C LEU A 87 7.05 3.17 2.36
N LYS A 88 6.88 2.03 2.98
CA LYS A 88 7.69 0.84 2.79
C LYS A 88 6.82 -0.40 2.99
N GLY A 89 7.17 -1.48 2.34
CA GLY A 89 6.40 -2.70 2.46
C GLY A 89 7.13 -3.88 1.86
N TYR A 90 6.50 -5.05 1.92
CA TYR A 90 7.02 -6.27 1.31
C TYR A 90 5.90 -7.22 0.91
N VAL A 91 6.26 -8.17 0.06
CA VAL A 91 5.44 -9.28 -0.40
C VAL A 91 6.12 -10.58 0.01
N ALA A 92 5.39 -11.51 0.62
CA ALA A 92 5.97 -12.78 1.07
C ALA A 92 6.44 -13.65 -0.09
N ASN A 93 5.68 -13.69 -1.20
CA ASN A 93 6.10 -14.35 -2.43
C ASN A 93 6.04 -13.36 -3.61
N PRO A 94 7.20 -12.80 -4.01
CA PRO A 94 7.28 -11.82 -5.10
C PRO A 94 7.23 -12.45 -6.51
N TYR A 95 7.44 -13.75 -6.63
CA TYR A 95 7.63 -14.46 -7.90
C TYR A 95 6.41 -15.25 -8.35
N VAL A 96 5.20 -14.77 -8.01
CA VAL A 96 3.96 -15.45 -8.42
C VAL A 96 3.82 -15.39 -9.94
N ASP A 97 3.61 -16.57 -10.54
CA ASP A 97 3.31 -16.73 -11.95
C ASP A 97 2.06 -17.59 -12.08
N ILE A 98 0.97 -16.97 -12.51
CA ILE A 98 -0.33 -17.61 -12.71
C ILE A 98 -0.94 -17.15 -14.03
N PRO A 99 -1.82 -17.95 -14.65
CA PRO A 99 -2.52 -17.56 -15.89
C PRO A 99 -3.25 -16.23 -15.76
N LEU A 100 -3.47 -15.58 -16.90
CA LEU A 100 -4.36 -14.44 -16.97
C LEU A 100 -5.78 -14.89 -16.64
N ASN A 101 -6.59 -13.94 -16.11
CA ASN A 101 -8.01 -14.20 -15.86
C ASN A 101 -8.81 -14.35 -17.18
N GLU A 102 -10.10 -14.68 -17.08
CA GLU A 102 -10.99 -14.86 -18.23
C GLU A 102 -11.10 -13.65 -19.17
N PHE A 103 -10.74 -12.45 -18.71
CA PHE A 103 -10.72 -11.22 -19.50
C PHE A 103 -9.34 -10.91 -20.09
N GLY A 104 -8.38 -11.83 -20.02
CA GLY A 104 -7.01 -11.65 -20.51
C GLY A 104 -6.19 -10.62 -19.71
N LYS A 105 -6.54 -10.37 -18.45
CA LYS A 105 -5.83 -9.46 -17.54
C LYS A 105 -5.08 -10.25 -16.47
N LEU A 106 -4.11 -9.59 -15.81
CA LEU A 106 -3.44 -10.15 -14.64
C LEU A 106 -4.48 -10.52 -13.57
N ASP A 107 -4.45 -11.77 -13.13
CA ASP A 107 -5.39 -12.30 -12.14
C ASP A 107 -4.95 -11.95 -10.71
N VAL A 108 -5.22 -10.70 -10.31
CA VAL A 108 -4.85 -10.23 -8.96
C VAL A 108 -5.67 -10.95 -7.91
N GLY A 109 -6.98 -11.16 -8.16
CA GLY A 109 -7.85 -11.92 -7.26
C GLY A 109 -7.34 -13.34 -7.02
N GLY A 110 -6.95 -14.06 -8.07
CA GLY A 110 -6.35 -15.38 -7.95
C GLY A 110 -4.98 -15.38 -7.26
N ALA A 111 -4.18 -14.33 -7.45
CA ALA A 111 -2.88 -14.20 -6.80
C ALA A 111 -3.00 -13.96 -5.29
N VAL A 112 -3.93 -13.13 -4.85
CA VAL A 112 -4.18 -12.80 -3.44
C VAL A 112 -5.03 -13.88 -2.76
N GLY A 113 -6.05 -14.38 -3.47
CA GLY A 113 -7.07 -15.28 -2.94
C GLY A 113 -8.20 -14.50 -2.25
N ASN A 114 -9.32 -15.17 -2.07
CA ASN A 114 -10.54 -14.59 -1.48
C ASN A 114 -10.83 -15.07 -0.05
N GLU A 115 -10.03 -15.98 0.49
CA GLU A 115 -10.08 -16.39 1.89
C GLU A 115 -8.91 -15.77 2.64
N GLY A 116 -9.23 -14.95 3.64
CA GLY A 116 -8.24 -14.23 4.40
C GLY A 116 -8.78 -12.91 4.94
N TYR A 117 -7.90 -11.97 5.19
CA TYR A 117 -8.29 -10.70 5.81
C TYR A 117 -7.37 -9.54 5.43
N ILE A 118 -7.95 -8.34 5.51
CA ILE A 118 -7.22 -7.08 5.62
C ILE A 118 -7.16 -6.72 7.10
N ASN A 119 -5.98 -6.37 7.58
CA ASN A 119 -5.75 -5.82 8.91
C ASN A 119 -5.14 -4.42 8.75
N VAL A 120 -5.82 -3.41 9.29
CA VAL A 120 -5.39 -2.00 9.26
C VAL A 120 -5.14 -1.54 10.69
N ILE A 121 -3.93 -1.10 10.96
CA ILE A 121 -3.51 -0.58 12.26
C ILE A 121 -3.18 0.91 12.08
N LYS A 122 -3.89 1.77 12.80
CA LYS A 122 -3.65 3.22 12.84
C LYS A 122 -3.13 3.60 14.23
N ASP A 123 -1.84 3.90 14.32
CA ASP A 123 -1.24 4.47 15.53
C ASP A 123 -1.30 6.00 15.42
N ILE A 124 -2.24 6.58 16.13
CA ILE A 124 -2.54 8.02 16.14
C ILE A 124 -2.19 8.68 17.48
N GLY A 125 -1.26 8.08 18.22
CA GLY A 125 -0.79 8.60 19.50
C GLY A 125 -1.73 8.33 20.69
N LEU A 126 -2.71 7.43 20.53
CA LEU A 126 -3.54 6.96 21.65
C LEU A 126 -2.82 5.85 22.42
N LYS A 127 -3.34 5.52 23.61
CA LYS A 127 -2.78 4.45 24.45
C LYS A 127 -2.67 3.12 23.68
N ASP A 128 -3.71 2.79 22.93
CA ASP A 128 -3.78 1.61 22.10
C ASP A 128 -4.06 2.06 20.65
N PRO A 129 -3.40 1.47 19.64
CA PRO A 129 -3.67 1.80 18.26
C PRO A 129 -5.09 1.33 17.87
N TYR A 130 -5.71 2.02 16.93
CA TYR A 130 -6.92 1.52 16.29
C TYR A 130 -6.58 0.33 15.40
N VAL A 131 -7.33 -0.76 15.52
CA VAL A 131 -7.18 -1.97 14.71
C VAL A 131 -8.50 -2.31 14.04
N GLY A 132 -8.53 -2.24 12.73
CA GLY A 132 -9.66 -2.66 11.90
C GLY A 132 -9.33 -3.94 11.14
N ILE A 133 -10.21 -4.94 11.21
CA ILE A 133 -10.07 -6.19 10.49
C ILE A 133 -11.31 -6.43 9.62
N SER A 134 -11.11 -6.80 8.36
CA SER A 134 -12.18 -7.18 7.44
C SER A 134 -11.79 -8.43 6.65
N PRO A 135 -12.71 -9.39 6.43
CA PRO A 135 -12.44 -10.51 5.55
C PRO A 135 -12.25 -10.01 4.11
N LEU A 136 -11.42 -10.72 3.35
CA LEU A 136 -11.34 -10.57 1.91
C LEU A 136 -12.68 -10.97 1.27
N THR A 137 -13.01 -10.32 0.16
CA THR A 137 -14.23 -10.60 -0.61
C THR A 137 -13.89 -11.15 -1.99
N SER A 138 -12.93 -10.54 -2.67
CA SER A 138 -12.54 -10.90 -4.04
C SER A 138 -11.03 -11.10 -4.22
N GLY A 139 -10.21 -10.54 -3.33
CA GLY A 139 -8.76 -10.45 -3.52
C GLY A 139 -8.34 -9.39 -4.54
N GLU A 140 -9.28 -8.66 -5.16
CA GLU A 140 -8.99 -7.57 -6.11
C GLU A 140 -8.51 -6.28 -5.44
N ILE A 141 -8.35 -6.28 -4.13
CA ILE A 141 -7.87 -5.21 -3.26
C ILE A 141 -8.80 -3.99 -3.23
N ALA A 142 -9.22 -3.43 -4.38
CA ALA A 142 -10.12 -2.28 -4.40
C ALA A 142 -11.49 -2.61 -3.79
N ASP A 143 -12.07 -3.74 -4.17
CA ASP A 143 -13.35 -4.23 -3.64
C ASP A 143 -13.21 -4.57 -2.15
N ASP A 144 -12.10 -5.18 -1.78
CA ASP A 144 -11.81 -5.56 -0.40
C ASP A 144 -11.69 -4.32 0.50
N PHE A 145 -11.06 -3.22 0.01
CA PHE A 145 -11.01 -1.95 0.74
C PHE A 145 -12.36 -1.22 0.77
N THR A 146 -13.15 -1.29 -0.30
CA THR A 146 -14.53 -0.78 -0.29
C THR A 146 -15.34 -1.45 0.83
N ASN A 147 -15.24 -2.79 0.94
CA ASN A 147 -15.87 -3.55 2.02
C ASN A 147 -15.28 -3.21 3.41
N TYR A 148 -13.95 -3.04 3.50
CA TYR A 148 -13.29 -2.62 4.74
C TYR A 148 -13.82 -1.27 5.24
N PHE A 149 -13.90 -0.26 4.38
CA PHE A 149 -14.41 1.05 4.76
C PHE A 149 -15.88 0.99 5.23
N ALA A 150 -16.72 0.23 4.52
CA ALA A 150 -18.12 0.08 4.91
C ALA A 150 -18.28 -0.63 6.26
N LYS A 151 -17.53 -1.72 6.51
CA LYS A 151 -17.74 -2.56 7.71
C LYS A 151 -16.93 -2.12 8.91
N SER A 152 -15.65 -1.73 8.71
CA SER A 152 -14.75 -1.42 9.83
C SER A 152 -14.70 0.08 10.14
N GLU A 153 -14.76 0.94 9.13
CA GLU A 153 -14.74 2.39 9.32
C GLU A 153 -16.14 3.03 9.28
N GLN A 154 -17.17 2.24 8.97
CA GLN A 154 -18.56 2.68 8.85
C GLN A 154 -18.72 3.88 7.88
N THR A 155 -17.91 3.89 6.82
CA THR A 155 -17.86 4.94 5.82
C THR A 155 -18.12 4.34 4.45
N ASN A 156 -19.19 4.77 3.78
CA ASN A 156 -19.52 4.31 2.44
C ASN A 156 -18.57 4.97 1.42
N SER A 157 -17.43 4.36 1.18
CA SER A 157 -16.43 4.87 0.25
C SER A 157 -16.34 3.99 -0.99
N ALA A 158 -16.25 4.60 -2.16
CA ALA A 158 -15.90 3.90 -3.41
C ALA A 158 -14.37 3.97 -3.60
N VAL A 159 -13.75 2.81 -3.83
CA VAL A 159 -12.30 2.70 -4.07
C VAL A 159 -12.05 2.12 -5.45
N ALA A 160 -11.19 2.76 -6.22
CA ALA A 160 -10.68 2.20 -7.46
C ALA A 160 -9.14 2.27 -7.47
N LEU A 161 -8.52 1.15 -7.83
CA LEU A 161 -7.07 0.98 -7.88
C LEU A 161 -6.69 0.32 -9.20
N GLY A 162 -5.58 0.75 -9.78
CA GLY A 162 -5.13 0.18 -11.05
C GLY A 162 -3.63 0.25 -11.23
N VAL A 163 -3.07 -0.83 -11.76
CA VAL A 163 -1.66 -0.92 -12.17
C VAL A 163 -1.62 -1.52 -13.57
N LEU A 164 -1.01 -0.79 -14.49
CA LEU A 164 -0.69 -1.25 -15.83
C LEU A 164 0.80 -1.55 -15.88
N VAL A 165 1.16 -2.82 -15.95
CA VAL A 165 2.54 -3.30 -15.99
C VAL A 165 2.75 -4.23 -17.18
N ASN A 166 3.90 -4.14 -17.81
CA ASN A 166 4.35 -5.03 -18.87
C ASN A 166 5.82 -5.44 -18.63
N LYS A 167 6.44 -6.10 -19.63
CA LYS A 167 7.86 -6.53 -19.56
C LYS A 167 8.86 -5.40 -19.34
N ASP A 168 8.51 -4.17 -19.71
CA ASP A 168 9.39 -3.00 -19.59
C ASP A 168 9.21 -2.29 -18.23
N GLY A 169 8.23 -2.70 -17.41
CA GLY A 169 7.92 -2.15 -16.09
C GLY A 169 6.52 -1.55 -16.00
N VAL A 170 6.33 -0.72 -14.98
CA VAL A 170 5.03 -0.07 -14.69
C VAL A 170 4.82 1.10 -15.63
N LYS A 171 3.75 1.04 -16.42
CA LYS A 171 3.33 2.11 -17.36
C LYS A 171 2.47 3.16 -16.68
N ALA A 172 1.51 2.71 -15.87
CA ALA A 172 0.62 3.58 -15.11
C ALA A 172 0.18 2.88 -13.83
N SER A 173 0.18 3.61 -12.74
CA SER A 173 -0.37 3.17 -11.46
C SER A 173 -1.02 4.33 -10.75
N GLY A 174 -2.15 4.07 -10.10
CA GLY A 174 -2.86 5.04 -9.30
C GLY A 174 -4.18 4.50 -8.78
N GLY A 175 -4.90 5.37 -8.12
CA GLY A 175 -6.19 5.05 -7.54
C GLY A 175 -6.94 6.30 -7.12
N TYR A 176 -8.18 6.12 -6.76
CA TYR A 176 -8.97 7.12 -6.07
C TYR A 176 -9.83 6.51 -4.98
N MET A 177 -10.18 7.33 -4.03
CA MET A 177 -11.16 7.05 -2.99
C MET A 177 -12.16 8.19 -2.96
N ILE A 178 -13.44 7.88 -3.11
CA ILE A 178 -14.56 8.83 -3.04
C ILE A 178 -15.36 8.51 -1.80
N THR A 179 -15.57 9.52 -0.96
CA THR A 179 -16.27 9.38 0.31
C THR A 179 -17.37 10.44 0.40
N PRO A 180 -18.66 10.05 0.29
CA PRO A 180 -19.78 10.94 0.60
C PRO A 180 -19.72 11.37 2.06
N MET A 181 -19.99 12.66 2.30
CA MET A 181 -20.17 13.21 3.65
C MET A 181 -21.63 13.04 4.11
N PRO A 182 -21.95 13.24 5.38
CA PRO A 182 -23.31 13.05 5.90
C PRO A 182 -24.40 13.86 5.19
N ASP A 183 -24.02 15.00 4.60
CA ASP A 183 -24.94 15.88 3.87
C ASP A 183 -25.08 15.56 2.37
N ALA A 184 -24.37 14.53 1.87
CA ALA A 184 -24.49 14.10 0.48
C ALA A 184 -25.88 13.53 0.21
N THR A 185 -26.47 13.95 -0.92
CA THR A 185 -27.80 13.50 -1.33
C THR A 185 -27.74 12.17 -2.10
N ASP A 186 -28.85 11.42 -2.08
CA ASP A 186 -28.96 10.18 -2.85
C ASP A 186 -28.79 10.42 -4.36
N GLU A 187 -29.18 11.61 -4.86
CA GLU A 187 -28.99 11.98 -6.26
C GLU A 187 -27.51 12.16 -6.62
N GLU A 188 -26.72 12.79 -5.75
CA GLU A 188 -25.28 12.94 -5.91
C GLU A 188 -24.60 11.57 -5.88
N ILE A 189 -24.95 10.71 -4.92
CA ILE A 189 -24.42 9.35 -4.81
C ILE A 189 -24.72 8.56 -6.10
N PHE A 190 -25.95 8.59 -6.57
CA PHE A 190 -26.35 7.91 -7.82
C PHE A 190 -25.56 8.42 -9.04
N LYS A 191 -25.35 9.74 -9.16
CA LYS A 191 -24.54 10.32 -10.24
C LYS A 191 -23.10 9.83 -10.19
N ILE A 192 -22.52 9.76 -8.99
CA ILE A 192 -21.15 9.24 -8.78
C ILE A 192 -21.06 7.78 -9.22
N GLU A 193 -21.97 6.93 -8.80
CA GLU A 193 -22.01 5.51 -9.21
C GLU A 193 -22.04 5.36 -10.73
N GLN A 194 -22.94 6.12 -11.40
CA GLN A 194 -23.02 6.12 -12.86
C GLN A 194 -21.72 6.65 -13.52
N SER A 195 -21.09 7.63 -12.93
CA SER A 195 -19.86 8.24 -13.44
C SER A 195 -18.67 7.30 -13.30
N ILE A 196 -18.52 6.62 -12.15
CA ILE A 196 -17.49 5.59 -11.91
C ILE A 196 -17.63 4.48 -12.95
N PHE A 197 -18.86 3.98 -13.17
CA PHE A 197 -19.10 2.92 -14.14
C PHE A 197 -18.69 3.32 -15.56
N LYS A 198 -18.96 4.55 -15.97
CA LYS A 198 -18.61 5.09 -17.30
C LYS A 198 -17.14 5.45 -17.43
N ALA A 199 -16.48 5.84 -16.34
CA ALA A 199 -15.09 6.31 -16.36
C ALA A 199 -14.10 5.23 -16.79
N GLY A 200 -14.35 3.97 -16.40
CA GLY A 200 -13.45 2.84 -16.67
C GLY A 200 -12.24 2.77 -15.74
N ALA A 201 -11.24 2.01 -16.14
CA ALA A 201 -10.10 1.73 -15.28
C ALA A 201 -9.18 2.95 -15.09
N ILE A 202 -8.83 3.26 -13.83
CA ILE A 202 -7.93 4.37 -13.46
C ILE A 202 -6.56 4.26 -14.14
N SER A 203 -5.99 3.06 -14.25
CA SER A 203 -4.70 2.85 -14.92
C SER A 203 -4.72 3.23 -16.40
N LYS A 204 -5.86 3.04 -17.07
CA LYS A 204 -6.03 3.47 -18.47
C LYS A 204 -6.12 5.00 -18.56
N MET A 205 -6.88 5.64 -17.70
CA MET A 205 -6.95 7.11 -17.66
C MET A 205 -5.58 7.75 -17.44
N LEU A 206 -4.78 7.18 -16.53
CA LEU A 206 -3.41 7.65 -16.28
C LEU A 206 -2.45 7.38 -17.44
N ASP A 207 -2.61 6.27 -18.14
CA ASP A 207 -1.81 5.96 -19.35
C ASP A 207 -2.15 6.89 -20.51
N GLU A 208 -3.42 7.27 -20.64
CA GLU A 208 -3.94 8.30 -21.56
C GLU A 208 -3.54 9.73 -21.15
N LYS A 209 -2.79 9.89 -20.01
CA LYS A 209 -2.24 11.15 -19.50
C LYS A 209 -3.29 12.13 -18.94
N LEU A 210 -4.45 11.66 -18.55
CA LEU A 210 -5.39 12.49 -17.81
C LEU A 210 -4.74 12.99 -16.51
N THR A 211 -4.99 14.23 -16.18
CA THR A 211 -4.62 14.82 -14.89
C THR A 211 -5.49 14.26 -13.77
N LEU A 212 -5.04 14.34 -12.52
CA LEU A 212 -5.84 13.90 -11.37
C LEU A 212 -7.14 14.70 -11.22
N GLU A 213 -7.14 15.98 -11.63
CA GLU A 213 -8.34 16.82 -11.66
C GLU A 213 -9.34 16.35 -12.71
N GLU A 214 -8.90 16.07 -13.96
CA GLU A 214 -9.75 15.50 -15.00
C GLU A 214 -10.34 14.14 -14.58
N ILE A 215 -9.54 13.34 -13.88
CA ILE A 215 -10.02 12.05 -13.32
C ILE A 215 -11.08 12.33 -12.25
N ALA A 216 -10.84 13.25 -11.31
CA ALA A 216 -11.80 13.58 -10.25
C ALA A 216 -13.14 14.04 -10.85
N LYS A 217 -13.13 14.96 -11.84
CA LYS A 217 -14.33 15.41 -12.58
C LYS A 217 -15.05 14.22 -13.25
N LYS A 218 -14.29 13.38 -13.92
CA LYS A 218 -14.83 12.25 -14.68
C LYS A 218 -15.50 11.20 -13.78
N VAL A 219 -14.92 10.89 -12.61
CA VAL A 219 -15.43 9.84 -11.71
C VAL A 219 -16.55 10.33 -10.79
N THR A 220 -16.64 11.64 -10.57
CA THR A 220 -17.74 12.23 -9.81
C THR A 220 -18.90 12.66 -10.72
N GLY A 221 -18.63 13.02 -11.97
CA GLY A 221 -19.60 13.65 -12.86
C GLY A 221 -19.90 15.12 -12.47
N ASP A 222 -19.02 15.74 -11.70
CA ASP A 222 -19.08 17.14 -11.31
C ASP A 222 -17.88 17.89 -11.94
N ASP A 223 -18.15 18.89 -12.77
CA ASP A 223 -17.12 19.71 -13.39
C ASP A 223 -16.52 20.76 -12.45
N ASN A 224 -17.15 20.98 -11.28
CA ASN A 224 -16.77 22.00 -10.31
C ASN A 224 -16.04 21.43 -9.09
N VAL A 225 -15.10 20.50 -9.30
CA VAL A 225 -14.28 19.98 -8.19
C VAL A 225 -13.34 21.06 -7.66
N GLU A 226 -13.30 21.24 -6.33
CA GLU A 226 -12.40 22.18 -5.67
C GLU A 226 -11.16 21.43 -5.18
N VAL A 227 -9.95 21.95 -5.46
CA VAL A 227 -8.70 21.41 -4.91
C VAL A 227 -8.58 21.85 -3.44
N VAL A 228 -8.37 20.90 -2.55
CA VAL A 228 -8.14 21.17 -1.10
C VAL A 228 -6.65 21.10 -0.77
N GLU A 229 -5.95 20.12 -1.33
CA GLU A 229 -4.53 19.87 -1.08
C GLU A 229 -3.92 19.21 -2.32
N ASP A 230 -2.79 19.70 -2.81
CA ASP A 230 -2.23 19.26 -4.08
C ASP A 230 -0.69 19.07 -4.09
N ASP A 231 -0.02 19.19 -2.97
CA ASP A 231 1.44 19.09 -2.82
C ASP A 231 1.94 17.79 -2.18
N ILE A 232 1.06 16.78 -2.03
CA ILE A 232 1.40 15.51 -1.40
C ILE A 232 2.13 14.60 -2.40
N ILE A 233 3.37 14.26 -2.10
CA ILE A 233 4.23 13.40 -2.93
C ILE A 233 4.49 12.09 -2.20
N PRO A 234 3.92 10.96 -2.64
CA PRO A 234 4.19 9.65 -2.05
C PRO A 234 5.58 9.15 -2.47
N VAL A 235 6.36 8.65 -1.52
CA VAL A 235 7.71 8.13 -1.76
C VAL A 235 7.96 6.80 -1.06
N TYR A 236 8.77 5.94 -1.68
CA TYR A 236 9.27 4.75 -1.01
C TYR A 236 10.45 5.14 -0.12
N LYS A 237 10.36 4.86 1.18
CA LYS A 237 11.41 5.22 2.11
C LYS A 237 11.58 4.17 3.20
N CYS A 238 12.72 3.53 3.19
CA CYS A 238 13.12 2.61 4.25
C CYS A 238 14.24 3.24 5.09
N ASN A 239 14.00 3.33 6.37
CA ASN A 239 14.93 3.88 7.37
C ASN A 239 15.61 2.80 8.20
N CYS A 240 15.86 1.61 7.61
CA CYS A 240 16.64 0.56 8.27
C CYS A 240 18.10 0.99 8.41
N SER A 241 18.74 0.51 9.47
CA SER A 241 20.16 0.74 9.76
C SER A 241 20.80 -0.51 10.33
N LYS A 242 22.13 -0.54 10.40
CA LYS A 242 22.88 -1.66 11.00
C LYS A 242 22.50 -1.84 12.48
N GLU A 243 22.28 -0.74 13.19
CA GLU A 243 21.85 -0.74 14.60
C GLU A 243 20.45 -1.33 14.78
N THR A 244 19.54 -1.10 13.79
CA THR A 244 18.20 -1.71 13.81
C THR A 244 18.29 -3.22 13.58
N MET A 245 19.18 -3.67 12.69
CA MET A 245 19.41 -5.09 12.45
C MET A 245 20.08 -5.77 13.64
N GLU A 246 21.00 -5.08 14.33
CA GLU A 246 21.62 -5.55 15.58
C GLU A 246 20.58 -5.87 16.66
N LYS A 247 19.54 -5.04 16.80
CA LYS A 247 18.42 -5.34 17.71
C LYS A 247 17.70 -6.64 17.37
N GLY A 248 17.60 -6.98 16.08
CA GLY A 248 17.07 -8.26 15.61
C GLY A 248 17.96 -9.43 16.05
N LEU A 249 19.28 -9.28 15.96
CA LEU A 249 20.22 -10.29 16.47
C LEU A 249 20.12 -10.47 17.98
N LEU A 250 20.01 -9.37 18.72
CA LEU A 250 19.82 -9.42 20.19
C LEU A 250 18.55 -10.21 20.57
N ALA A 251 17.48 -10.13 19.76
CA ALA A 251 16.22 -10.83 20.01
C ALA A 251 16.34 -12.37 19.87
N LEU A 252 17.37 -12.89 19.18
CA LEU A 252 17.63 -14.33 19.08
C LEU A 252 18.09 -14.93 20.43
N GLY A 253 18.67 -14.10 21.28
CA GLY A 253 19.23 -14.54 22.55
C GLY A 253 20.66 -15.05 22.44
N LYS A 254 21.31 -15.20 23.61
CA LYS A 254 22.75 -15.48 23.71
C LYS A 254 23.16 -16.81 23.10
N ASN A 255 22.41 -17.89 23.40
CA ASN A 255 22.77 -19.24 22.97
C ASN A 255 22.79 -19.35 21.44
N GLU A 256 21.81 -18.76 20.76
CA GLU A 256 21.69 -18.80 19.31
C GLU A 256 22.77 -17.95 18.63
N LEU A 257 23.11 -16.78 19.22
CA LEU A 257 24.22 -15.95 18.75
C LEU A 257 25.58 -16.66 18.90
N GLU A 258 25.82 -17.33 20.04
CA GLU A 258 27.04 -18.10 20.24
C GLU A 258 27.15 -19.28 19.26
N ASP A 259 26.04 -19.91 18.92
CA ASP A 259 26.00 -20.96 17.92
C ASP A 259 26.34 -20.45 16.51
N ILE A 260 25.81 -19.29 16.10
CA ILE A 260 26.15 -18.64 14.84
C ILE A 260 27.64 -18.28 14.81
N ILE A 261 28.17 -17.70 15.90
CA ILE A 261 29.60 -17.35 16.03
C ILE A 261 30.49 -18.59 15.86
N LYS A 262 30.13 -19.71 16.48
CA LYS A 262 30.92 -20.95 16.44
C LYS A 262 30.85 -21.65 15.07
N LYS A 263 29.67 -21.67 14.43
CA LYS A 263 29.43 -22.41 13.18
C LYS A 263 29.88 -21.63 11.95
N ASP A 264 29.47 -20.36 11.86
CA ASP A 264 29.59 -19.57 10.63
C ASP A 264 30.61 -18.44 10.76
N GLY A 265 30.87 -17.95 11.96
CA GLY A 265 31.78 -16.84 12.24
C GLY A 265 31.36 -15.50 11.62
N LYS A 266 30.16 -15.39 11.07
CA LYS A 266 29.55 -14.21 10.49
C LYS A 266 28.04 -14.35 10.41
N ALA A 267 27.32 -13.24 10.23
CA ALA A 267 25.90 -13.24 9.91
C ALA A 267 25.59 -12.21 8.81
N GLU A 268 24.64 -12.52 7.96
CA GLU A 268 24.04 -11.59 7.01
C GLU A 268 22.56 -11.44 7.33
N LEU A 269 22.09 -10.20 7.52
CA LEU A 269 20.68 -9.89 7.65
C LEU A 269 20.22 -9.06 6.46
N VAL A 270 19.07 -9.41 5.93
CA VAL A 270 18.45 -8.69 4.81
C VAL A 270 17.21 -7.96 5.32
N CYS A 271 17.12 -6.67 5.02
CA CYS A 271 15.92 -5.90 5.35
C CYS A 271 14.77 -6.30 4.42
N HIS A 272 13.70 -6.88 4.94
CA HIS A 272 12.52 -7.26 4.15
C HIS A 272 11.86 -6.09 3.41
N PHE A 273 12.02 -4.85 3.89
CA PHE A 273 11.42 -3.67 3.28
C PHE A 273 12.19 -3.12 2.08
N CYS A 274 13.52 -3.25 2.02
CA CYS A 274 14.31 -2.65 0.94
C CYS A 274 15.41 -3.55 0.38
N ASN A 275 15.46 -4.80 0.80
CA ASN A 275 16.45 -5.82 0.42
C ASN A 275 17.92 -5.42 0.65
N LYS A 276 18.17 -4.34 1.45
CA LYS A 276 19.51 -3.97 1.85
C LYS A 276 20.11 -5.04 2.75
N ARG A 277 21.32 -5.45 2.44
CA ARG A 277 22.08 -6.46 3.19
C ARG A 277 22.98 -5.79 4.24
N TYR A 278 23.05 -6.41 5.41
CA TYR A 278 23.87 -5.99 6.53
C TYR A 278 24.70 -7.19 6.98
N GLU A 279 26.01 -7.06 6.85
CA GLU A 279 26.95 -8.08 7.28
C GLU A 279 27.48 -7.76 8.68
N PHE A 280 27.64 -8.81 9.48
CA PHE A 280 28.20 -8.76 10.82
C PHE A 280 29.38 -9.74 10.89
N SER A 281 30.57 -9.19 11.23
CA SER A 281 31.76 -10.00 11.45
C SER A 281 31.69 -10.77 12.77
N LYS A 282 32.59 -11.71 12.96
CA LYS A 282 32.70 -12.46 14.20
C LYS A 282 32.88 -11.56 15.41
N GLU A 283 33.77 -10.56 15.30
CA GLU A 283 34.07 -9.60 16.37
C GLU A 283 32.85 -8.74 16.73
N GLU A 284 32.04 -8.38 15.72
CA GLU A 284 30.78 -7.63 15.92
C GLU A 284 29.75 -8.52 16.65
N LEU A 285 29.58 -9.77 16.22
CA LEU A 285 28.67 -10.72 16.86
C LEU A 285 29.08 -11.02 18.32
N GLU A 286 30.36 -11.17 18.59
CA GLU A 286 30.89 -11.36 19.96
C GLU A 286 30.59 -10.14 20.85
N LYS A 287 30.71 -8.91 20.33
CA LYS A 287 30.32 -7.70 21.05
C LYS A 287 28.83 -7.66 21.36
N ILE A 288 27.97 -8.03 20.38
CA ILE A 288 26.53 -8.10 20.55
C ILE A 288 26.17 -9.12 21.63
N ALA A 289 26.74 -10.33 21.57
CA ALA A 289 26.52 -11.39 22.57
C ALA A 289 26.94 -10.97 24.00
N ASN A 290 28.02 -10.24 24.12
CA ASN A 290 28.51 -9.73 25.42
C ASN A 290 27.59 -8.66 26.03
N ASN A 291 26.87 -7.88 25.21
CA ASN A 291 25.90 -6.89 25.69
C ASN A 291 24.64 -7.53 26.29
N LEU A 292 24.32 -8.79 25.98
CA LEU A 292 23.23 -9.55 26.60
C LEU A 292 23.51 -10.00 28.04
N ASN A 293 24.74 -9.79 28.52
CA ASN A 293 25.15 -10.14 29.90
C ASN A 293 25.05 -8.96 30.89
N LYS A 294 24.59 -7.79 30.41
CA LYS A 294 24.40 -6.59 31.25
C LYS A 294 22.89 -6.33 31.40
#